data_5ee8ea3f28e2c5c9e249bc2ba7d07453
#
_entry.id   5ee8ea3f28e2c5c9e249bc2ba7d07453
#
_cell.length_a   1.000
_cell.length_b   1.000
_cell.length_c   1.000
_cell.angle_alpha   90.00
_cell.angle_beta   90.00
_cell.angle_gamma   90.00
#
_symmetry.space_group_name_H-M   'P 1'
#
loop_
_entity.id
_entity.type
_entity.pdbx_description
1 polymer ?
#
loop_
_entity_poly.entity_id
_entity_poly.type
_entity_poly.pdbx_seq_one_letter_code
_entity_poly.pdbx_strand_id
1 'polypeptide(L)'
;MSNTNSTVEQIKQNSQRLRGTLRDSLTDAHTGAIRADDTVLIKFHGSYQQDDRDLRDERRQQKLEPAYSFMIRTRTPGGVVTPQQWLALDAIATRYANASLRVTTRQAFQFHGVIKRELKATIQAINASLIDTVAACGDVNRNVLVSANPVESQSHALVYDWAARLSEHLKPKSRAYYEIWLDEQRIAGGETESEPMYGETYLPRKFKIAFAVPPHNDVDVFAHDLGCIAVLEDGQLAGFNISLGGGMGATHNDAETYPLLGQVIGFVRPDQLFAVAESVLTTQRDYGNREVRKRARLKYTIEDRGIGWFKAEVEQRAGFALGPARAFTFEHNGDRFGWIEGHEGRWHLTLRIEAGRIADRGDAPHLTGLREIARVHRGDFRLTANQNLIIANVESADRAAINALVASHQLDLYRRANPLRLNALACVALPTCGLAMAEAERYLPDLLSKAESLLSKHGLDDAPIHLRISGCPNGCSRPYLGEI
;
A
#
# COMPACT_ATOMS: atom_id res chain seq x y z
N MET A 1 15.32 7.11 35.59
CA MET A 1 13.94 6.99 35.13
C MET A 1 13.86 5.74 34.28
N SER A 2 13.03 4.75 34.62
CA SER A 2 12.84 3.56 33.78
C SER A 2 12.24 4.01 32.45
N ASN A 3 12.85 3.61 31.33
CA ASN A 3 12.33 3.90 30.00
C ASN A 3 11.05 3.08 29.80
N THR A 4 9.88 3.71 29.86
CA THR A 4 8.57 3.07 29.72
C THR A 4 8.21 2.76 28.27
N ASN A 5 8.99 3.24 27.30
CA ASN A 5 8.76 3.05 25.88
C ASN A 5 8.80 1.57 25.48
N SER A 6 7.98 1.20 24.48
CA SER A 6 7.97 -0.15 23.91
C SER A 6 9.36 -0.51 23.32
N THR A 7 9.66 -1.81 23.24
CA THR A 7 10.93 -2.32 22.68
C THR A 7 11.21 -1.75 21.28
N VAL A 8 10.18 -1.58 20.44
CA VAL A 8 10.35 -1.00 19.10
C VAL A 8 10.77 0.46 19.15
N GLU A 9 10.25 1.24 20.10
CA GLU A 9 10.68 2.64 20.29
C GLU A 9 12.13 2.72 20.76
N GLN A 10 12.55 1.82 21.65
CA GLN A 10 13.96 1.73 22.11
C GLN A 10 14.90 1.37 20.95
N ILE A 11 14.51 0.41 20.08
CA ILE A 11 15.29 0.06 18.89
C ILE A 11 15.41 1.28 17.96
N LYS A 12 14.34 2.01 17.69
CA LYS A 12 14.38 3.22 16.87
C LYS A 12 15.28 4.30 17.48
N GLN A 13 15.18 4.54 18.77
CA GLN A 13 15.98 5.51 19.50
C GLN A 13 17.49 5.20 19.43
N ASN A 14 17.86 3.91 19.52
CA ASN A 14 19.24 3.46 19.49
C ASN A 14 19.79 3.26 18.06
N SER A 15 18.95 3.42 17.03
CA SER A 15 19.27 3.03 15.65
C SER A 15 20.13 4.02 14.87
N GLN A 16 20.53 5.14 15.44
CA GLN A 16 21.20 6.22 14.70
C GLN A 16 20.43 6.60 13.40
N ARG A 17 19.15 6.95 13.58
CA ARG A 17 18.24 7.32 12.48
C ARG A 17 18.08 6.22 11.44
N LEU A 18 17.66 5.05 11.90
CA LEU A 18 17.33 3.86 11.10
C LEU A 18 18.51 3.10 10.49
N ARG A 19 19.75 3.44 10.83
CA ARG A 19 20.92 2.68 10.35
C ARG A 19 21.06 1.35 11.08
N GLY A 20 21.00 1.38 12.41
CA GLY A 20 21.24 0.21 13.24
C GLY A 20 22.54 -0.49 12.88
N THR A 21 22.50 -1.80 12.80
CA THR A 21 23.56 -2.67 12.29
C THR A 21 23.23 -3.27 10.92
N LEU A 22 22.33 -2.63 10.14
CA LEU A 22 21.85 -3.17 8.86
C LEU A 22 22.97 -3.49 7.89
N ARG A 23 23.99 -2.62 7.80
CA ARG A 23 25.14 -2.88 6.92
C ARG A 23 25.85 -4.18 7.28
N ASP A 24 26.14 -4.41 8.56
CA ASP A 24 26.80 -5.63 9.04
C ASP A 24 25.91 -6.85 8.86
N SER A 25 24.61 -6.74 9.19
CA SER A 25 23.64 -7.81 8.99
C SER A 25 23.51 -8.23 7.54
N LEU A 26 23.57 -7.30 6.58
CA LEU A 26 23.44 -7.58 5.15
C LEU A 26 24.72 -8.22 4.57
N THR A 27 25.89 -7.94 5.15
CA THR A 27 27.18 -8.50 4.71
C THR A 27 27.54 -9.82 5.38
N ASP A 28 26.86 -10.20 6.46
CA ASP A 28 27.07 -11.49 7.13
C ASP A 28 26.61 -12.65 6.22
N ALA A 29 27.56 -13.44 5.74
CA ALA A 29 27.31 -14.55 4.84
C ALA A 29 26.94 -15.88 5.56
N HIS A 30 27.05 -15.96 6.90
CA HIS A 30 26.85 -17.19 7.67
C HIS A 30 25.37 -17.58 7.80
N THR A 31 24.45 -16.65 7.67
CA THR A 31 23.00 -16.89 7.79
C THR A 31 22.23 -16.13 6.71
N GLY A 32 21.08 -16.64 6.29
CA GLY A 32 20.11 -15.93 5.44
C GLY A 32 19.31 -14.87 6.19
N ALA A 33 19.39 -14.81 7.53
CA ALA A 33 18.70 -13.83 8.35
C ALA A 33 19.50 -12.54 8.54
N ILE A 34 18.84 -11.50 9.06
CA ILE A 34 19.44 -10.30 9.66
C ILE A 34 19.16 -10.30 11.15
N ARG A 35 19.91 -9.49 11.92
CA ARG A 35 19.75 -9.38 13.38
C ARG A 35 18.34 -8.94 13.77
N ALA A 36 17.88 -9.33 14.95
CA ALA A 36 16.51 -9.12 15.42
C ALA A 36 16.09 -7.63 15.36
N ASP A 37 16.92 -6.73 15.86
CA ASP A 37 16.62 -5.29 15.84
C ASP A 37 16.60 -4.72 14.42
N ASP A 38 17.47 -5.21 13.55
CA ASP A 38 17.50 -4.82 12.13
C ASP A 38 16.22 -5.26 11.39
N THR A 39 15.52 -6.33 11.85
CA THR A 39 14.23 -6.70 11.29
C THR A 39 13.15 -5.62 11.53
N VAL A 40 13.31 -4.78 12.53
CA VAL A 40 12.44 -3.62 12.77
C VAL A 40 12.81 -2.47 11.83
N LEU A 41 14.11 -2.19 11.71
CA LEU A 41 14.64 -1.05 10.97
C LEU A 41 14.49 -1.21 9.45
N ILE A 42 14.77 -2.39 8.92
CA ILE A 42 14.68 -2.65 7.48
C ILE A 42 13.27 -2.40 6.91
N LYS A 43 12.24 -2.42 7.76
CA LYS A 43 10.88 -2.07 7.35
C LYS A 43 10.76 -0.64 6.84
N PHE A 44 11.48 0.29 7.41
CA PHE A 44 11.49 1.68 6.94
C PHE A 44 12.10 1.81 5.54
N HIS A 45 12.99 0.88 5.18
CA HIS A 45 13.59 0.74 3.86
C HIS A 45 12.73 -0.06 2.86
N GLY A 46 11.47 -0.37 3.22
CA GLY A 46 10.52 -1.06 2.37
C GLY A 46 10.59 -2.58 2.38
N SER A 47 11.46 -3.17 3.20
CA SER A 47 11.70 -4.62 3.21
C SER A 47 11.23 -5.30 4.49
N TYR A 48 10.88 -6.59 4.39
CA TYR A 48 10.54 -7.45 5.52
C TYR A 48 11.29 -8.75 5.40
N GLN A 49 12.02 -9.15 6.45
CA GLN A 49 12.47 -10.53 6.54
C GLN A 49 11.27 -11.46 6.73
N GLN A 50 11.24 -12.52 5.98
CA GLN A 50 10.24 -13.58 5.97
C GLN A 50 10.95 -14.93 5.90
N ASP A 51 10.20 -16.00 6.07
CA ASP A 51 10.62 -17.36 5.76
C ASP A 51 9.45 -18.15 5.16
N ASP A 52 9.73 -19.20 4.45
CA ASP A 52 8.72 -20.13 3.98
C ASP A 52 8.33 -21.04 5.14
N ARG A 53 7.11 -20.83 5.65
CA ARG A 53 6.60 -21.54 6.83
C ARG A 53 6.20 -22.99 6.53
N ASP A 54 5.90 -23.30 5.28
CA ASP A 54 5.59 -24.68 4.87
C ASP A 54 6.84 -25.56 4.95
N LEU A 55 8.03 -24.98 4.78
CA LEU A 55 9.31 -25.69 4.83
C LEU A 55 9.92 -25.79 6.24
N ARG A 56 9.33 -25.15 7.26
CA ARG A 56 9.95 -25.05 8.59
C ARG A 56 10.23 -26.40 9.24
N ASP A 57 9.29 -27.33 9.20
CA ASP A 57 9.43 -28.62 9.89
C ASP A 57 10.44 -29.54 9.18
N GLU A 58 10.41 -29.57 7.85
CA GLU A 58 11.40 -30.30 7.06
C GLU A 58 12.82 -29.77 7.34
N ARG A 59 13.02 -28.46 7.25
CA ARG A 59 14.32 -27.84 7.49
C ARG A 59 14.81 -28.04 8.93
N ARG A 60 13.90 -28.01 9.92
CA ARG A 60 14.23 -28.32 11.32
C ARG A 60 14.72 -29.77 11.49
N GLN A 61 14.07 -30.71 10.84
CA GLN A 61 14.50 -32.13 10.84
C GLN A 61 15.90 -32.27 10.21
N GLN A 62 16.19 -31.53 9.19
CA GLN A 62 17.49 -31.49 8.52
C GLN A 62 18.53 -30.64 9.26
N LYS A 63 18.22 -30.03 10.41
CA LYS A 63 19.08 -29.08 11.18
C LYS A 63 19.54 -27.88 10.36
N LEU A 64 18.71 -27.44 9.42
CA LEU A 64 18.94 -26.24 8.62
C LEU A 64 18.20 -25.03 9.23
N GLU A 65 18.73 -23.83 8.99
CA GLU A 65 18.00 -22.61 9.33
C GLU A 65 16.69 -22.48 8.53
N PRO A 66 15.69 -21.70 8.97
CA PRO A 66 14.49 -21.42 8.19
C PRO A 66 14.84 -20.94 6.77
N ALA A 67 13.95 -21.19 5.81
CA ALA A 67 14.11 -20.70 4.43
C ALA A 67 13.88 -19.19 4.36
N TYR A 68 14.86 -18.43 4.88
CA TYR A 68 14.76 -16.95 4.94
C TYR A 68 14.72 -16.33 3.56
N SER A 69 13.81 -15.36 3.42
CA SER A 69 13.69 -14.51 2.25
C SER A 69 13.24 -13.12 2.67
N PHE A 70 13.17 -12.21 1.70
CA PHE A 70 12.70 -10.85 1.95
C PHE A 70 11.55 -10.51 1.00
N MET A 71 10.52 -9.87 1.56
CA MET A 71 9.54 -9.15 0.79
C MET A 71 9.98 -7.71 0.64
N ILE A 72 10.03 -7.19 -0.58
CA ILE A 72 10.30 -5.78 -0.88
C ILE A 72 9.02 -5.14 -1.39
N ARG A 73 8.70 -3.93 -0.90
CA ARG A 73 7.56 -3.14 -1.36
C ARG A 73 8.03 -1.86 -2.02
N THR A 74 7.45 -1.55 -3.17
CA THR A 74 7.68 -0.27 -3.85
C THR A 74 6.87 0.86 -3.22
N ARG A 75 7.32 2.09 -3.43
CA ARG A 75 6.57 3.31 -3.21
C ARG A 75 6.16 3.87 -4.57
N THR A 76 4.86 3.92 -4.81
CA THR A 76 4.26 4.27 -6.11
C THR A 76 3.01 5.11 -5.82
N PRO A 77 3.14 6.43 -5.58
CA PRO A 77 1.99 7.27 -5.23
C PRO A 77 0.88 7.16 -6.27
N GLY A 78 -0.36 6.92 -5.79
CA GLY A 78 -1.52 6.69 -6.68
C GLY A 78 -1.42 5.49 -7.61
N GLY A 79 -0.37 4.67 -7.48
CA GLY A 79 -0.22 3.43 -8.25
C GLY A 79 0.12 3.61 -9.74
N VAL A 80 0.58 4.78 -10.17
CA VAL A 80 0.91 5.04 -11.58
C VAL A 80 2.30 4.49 -11.92
N VAL A 81 2.39 3.72 -13.01
CA VAL A 81 3.62 3.08 -13.48
C VAL A 81 3.69 3.20 -14.99
N THR A 82 4.82 3.68 -15.52
CA THR A 82 5.04 3.70 -16.98
C THR A 82 5.30 2.30 -17.54
N PRO A 83 5.11 2.08 -18.84
CA PRO A 83 5.47 0.81 -19.47
C PRO A 83 6.95 0.42 -19.28
N GLN A 84 7.87 1.38 -19.30
CA GLN A 84 9.29 1.15 -19.07
C GLN A 84 9.55 0.71 -17.63
N GLN A 85 8.89 1.33 -16.67
CA GLN A 85 8.95 0.91 -15.26
C GLN A 85 8.37 -0.49 -15.07
N TRP A 86 7.25 -0.80 -15.75
CA TRP A 86 6.66 -2.14 -15.73
C TRP A 86 7.67 -3.20 -16.19
N LEU A 87 8.29 -3.00 -17.34
CA LEU A 87 9.31 -3.92 -17.91
C LEU A 87 10.51 -4.10 -16.97
N ALA A 88 10.95 -3.02 -16.32
CA ALA A 88 12.02 -3.09 -15.33
C ALA A 88 11.60 -3.92 -14.09
N LEU A 89 10.39 -3.67 -13.54
CA LEU A 89 9.89 -4.41 -12.38
C LEU A 89 9.67 -5.90 -12.69
N ASP A 90 9.18 -6.22 -13.87
CA ASP A 90 9.03 -7.59 -14.36
C ASP A 90 10.39 -8.31 -14.47
N ALA A 91 11.40 -7.66 -15.04
CA ALA A 91 12.76 -8.20 -15.11
C ALA A 91 13.36 -8.42 -13.71
N ILE A 92 13.13 -7.50 -12.76
CA ILE A 92 13.54 -7.63 -11.36
C ILE A 92 12.84 -8.81 -10.69
N ALA A 93 11.53 -8.97 -10.88
CA ALA A 93 10.76 -10.09 -10.34
C ALA A 93 11.29 -11.44 -10.82
N THR A 94 11.59 -11.53 -12.11
CA THR A 94 12.12 -12.75 -12.75
C THR A 94 13.55 -13.07 -12.30
N ARG A 95 14.39 -12.05 -12.12
CA ARG A 95 15.82 -12.24 -11.82
C ARG A 95 16.10 -12.45 -10.34
N TYR A 96 15.46 -11.71 -9.45
CA TYR A 96 15.83 -11.61 -8.04
C TYR A 96 14.77 -12.11 -7.07
N ALA A 97 13.53 -12.29 -7.54
CA ALA A 97 12.41 -12.70 -6.71
C ALA A 97 11.84 -14.05 -7.19
N ASN A 98 10.62 -14.37 -6.81
CA ASN A 98 9.96 -15.65 -7.15
C ASN A 98 9.22 -15.62 -8.51
N ALA A 99 9.70 -14.85 -9.48
CA ALA A 99 9.11 -14.69 -10.80
C ALA A 99 7.63 -14.27 -10.77
N SER A 100 7.24 -13.46 -9.79
CA SER A 100 5.90 -12.88 -9.72
C SER A 100 5.92 -11.45 -9.20
N LEU A 101 4.95 -10.65 -9.63
CA LEU A 101 4.62 -9.35 -9.04
C LEU A 101 3.33 -9.47 -8.23
N ARG A 102 3.20 -8.68 -7.19
CA ARG A 102 1.95 -8.61 -6.46
C ARG A 102 1.48 -7.19 -6.27
N VAL A 103 0.31 -6.88 -6.83
CA VAL A 103 -0.41 -5.62 -6.58
C VAL A 103 -1.00 -5.66 -5.17
N THR A 104 -0.81 -4.58 -4.42
CA THR A 104 -1.26 -4.49 -3.03
C THR A 104 -2.48 -3.59 -2.87
N THR A 105 -3.17 -3.73 -1.73
CA THR A 105 -4.24 -2.79 -1.32
C THR A 105 -3.73 -1.37 -1.02
N ARG A 106 -2.46 -1.06 -1.35
CA ARG A 106 -1.88 0.28 -1.25
C ARG A 106 -1.26 0.76 -2.55
N GLN A 107 -1.79 0.28 -3.69
CA GLN A 107 -1.37 0.71 -5.02
C GLN A 107 0.16 0.67 -5.18
N ALA A 108 0.76 -0.44 -4.78
CA ALA A 108 2.21 -0.65 -4.81
C ALA A 108 2.50 -2.11 -5.15
N PHE A 109 3.68 -2.39 -5.66
CA PHE A 109 4.11 -3.76 -5.88
C PHE A 109 4.81 -4.37 -4.65
N GLN A 110 4.71 -5.68 -4.54
CA GLN A 110 5.55 -6.51 -3.68
C GLN A 110 6.30 -7.53 -4.52
N PHE A 111 7.59 -7.66 -4.20
CA PHE A 111 8.44 -8.76 -4.60
C PHE A 111 8.56 -9.73 -3.42
N HIS A 112 8.44 -11.02 -3.66
CA HIS A 112 8.59 -12.05 -2.65
C HIS A 112 9.71 -13.02 -3.02
N GLY A 113 10.32 -13.66 -2.02
CA GLY A 113 11.36 -14.66 -2.25
C GLY A 113 12.75 -14.10 -2.55
N VAL A 114 12.99 -12.80 -2.38
CA VAL A 114 14.33 -12.21 -2.53
C VAL A 114 15.22 -12.72 -1.41
N ILE A 115 16.38 -13.32 -1.74
CA ILE A 115 17.33 -13.79 -0.72
C ILE A 115 18.27 -12.66 -0.28
N LYS A 116 18.82 -12.76 0.92
CA LYS A 116 19.63 -11.70 1.55
C LYS A 116 20.75 -11.17 0.65
N ARG A 117 21.51 -12.03 0.00
CA ARG A 117 22.63 -11.64 -0.88
C ARG A 117 22.21 -10.82 -2.09
N GLU A 118 20.95 -10.98 -2.55
CA GLU A 118 20.40 -10.26 -3.70
C GLU A 118 19.63 -8.98 -3.30
N LEU A 119 19.44 -8.75 -1.99
CA LEU A 119 18.57 -7.67 -1.48
C LEU A 119 19.05 -6.30 -1.95
N LYS A 120 20.36 -6.04 -1.84
CA LYS A 120 20.96 -4.75 -2.26
C LYS A 120 20.82 -4.55 -3.78
N ALA A 121 21.19 -5.56 -4.59
CA ALA A 121 21.07 -5.49 -6.04
C ALA A 121 19.61 -5.27 -6.48
N THR A 122 18.66 -5.91 -5.80
CA THR A 122 17.23 -5.73 -6.07
C THR A 122 16.78 -4.29 -5.81
N ILE A 123 17.17 -3.71 -4.68
CA ILE A 123 16.79 -2.32 -4.35
C ILE A 123 17.47 -1.33 -5.30
N GLN A 124 18.73 -1.54 -5.65
CA GLN A 124 19.43 -0.73 -6.65
C GLN A 124 18.72 -0.78 -8.01
N ALA A 125 18.28 -1.97 -8.45
CA ALA A 125 17.56 -2.13 -9.72
C ALA A 125 16.18 -1.43 -9.67
N ILE A 126 15.45 -1.49 -8.53
CA ILE A 126 14.20 -0.75 -8.34
C ILE A 126 14.46 0.77 -8.43
N ASN A 127 15.48 1.28 -7.74
CA ASN A 127 15.83 2.70 -7.79
C ASN A 127 16.24 3.15 -9.21
N ALA A 128 16.96 2.31 -9.95
CA ALA A 128 17.34 2.58 -11.34
C ALA A 128 16.12 2.72 -12.27
N SER A 129 14.97 2.13 -11.92
CA SER A 129 13.69 2.30 -12.63
C SER A 129 12.93 3.57 -12.25
N LEU A 130 13.52 4.47 -11.45
CA LEU A 130 12.89 5.67 -10.91
C LEU A 130 11.68 5.36 -9.98
N ILE A 131 11.68 4.20 -9.38
CA ILE A 131 10.77 3.78 -8.32
C ILE A 131 11.61 3.56 -7.07
N ASP A 132 11.11 3.91 -5.90
CA ASP A 132 11.82 3.68 -4.65
C ASP A 132 11.07 2.75 -3.69
N THR A 133 11.73 2.41 -2.60
CA THR A 133 11.18 1.61 -1.50
C THR A 133 11.12 2.40 -0.19
N VAL A 134 11.53 3.67 -0.22
CA VAL A 134 11.63 4.55 0.95
C VAL A 134 10.25 4.70 1.59
N ALA A 135 10.18 4.42 2.89
CA ALA A 135 8.93 4.56 3.66
C ALA A 135 7.75 3.74 3.12
N ALA A 136 7.96 2.79 2.22
CA ALA A 136 6.90 1.88 1.78
C ALA A 136 6.39 1.00 2.92
N CYS A 137 7.18 0.85 3.99
CA CYS A 137 6.89 0.12 5.23
C CYS A 137 7.39 0.92 6.46
N GLY A 138 7.28 0.38 7.68
CA GLY A 138 7.75 1.05 8.91
C GLY A 138 6.69 1.95 9.58
N ASP A 139 7.12 2.64 10.63
CA ASP A 139 6.30 3.58 11.39
C ASP A 139 6.48 5.00 10.83
N VAL A 140 5.93 5.22 9.66
CA VAL A 140 6.12 6.38 8.80
C VAL A 140 4.87 6.52 7.92
N ASN A 141 4.69 7.65 7.23
CA ASN A 141 3.69 7.77 6.18
C ASN A 141 3.99 6.79 5.04
N ARG A 142 3.02 5.92 4.75
CA ARG A 142 3.09 4.90 3.70
C ARG A 142 2.77 5.46 2.33
N ASN A 143 2.80 4.61 1.31
CA ASN A 143 2.34 5.00 -0.02
C ASN A 143 0.96 5.67 0.06
N VAL A 144 0.79 6.83 -0.59
CA VAL A 144 -0.48 7.56 -0.64
C VAL A 144 -1.36 6.95 -1.72
N LEU A 145 -2.61 6.67 -1.36
CA LEU A 145 -3.63 6.16 -2.29
C LEU A 145 -4.38 7.32 -2.93
N VAL A 146 -4.84 7.09 -4.15
CA VAL A 146 -5.81 7.96 -4.82
C VAL A 146 -6.75 7.12 -5.67
N SER A 147 -7.97 7.57 -5.90
CA SER A 147 -8.90 6.94 -6.83
C SER A 147 -8.24 6.66 -8.17
N ALA A 148 -8.15 5.38 -8.54
CA ALA A 148 -7.46 4.93 -9.74
C ALA A 148 -8.42 4.77 -10.93
N ASN A 149 -9.73 4.78 -10.70
CA ASN A 149 -10.72 4.66 -11.75
C ASN A 149 -10.65 5.88 -12.68
N PRO A 150 -10.43 5.68 -13.97
CA PRO A 150 -10.18 6.76 -14.93
C PRO A 150 -11.47 7.39 -15.46
N VAL A 151 -12.40 7.64 -14.61
CA VAL A 151 -13.68 8.26 -14.99
C VAL A 151 -13.53 9.75 -14.94
N GLU A 152 -14.01 10.46 -15.93
CA GLU A 152 -14.07 11.93 -15.94
C GLU A 152 -12.76 12.61 -15.54
N SER A 153 -11.76 12.30 -16.13
CA SER A 153 -10.37 12.37 -15.86
C SER A 153 -9.71 13.67 -15.45
N GLN A 154 -10.17 14.84 -15.80
CA GLN A 154 -9.45 16.07 -15.45
C GLN A 154 -9.39 16.27 -13.94
N SER A 155 -10.50 16.01 -13.24
CA SER A 155 -10.55 16.06 -11.78
C SER A 155 -9.71 14.96 -11.13
N HIS A 156 -9.74 13.75 -11.69
CA HIS A 156 -8.88 12.65 -11.21
C HIS A 156 -7.40 12.98 -11.39
N ALA A 157 -7.01 13.56 -12.52
CA ALA A 157 -5.63 13.97 -12.77
C ALA A 157 -5.15 15.05 -11.77
N LEU A 158 -6.00 16.06 -11.49
CA LEU A 158 -5.70 17.08 -10.49
C LEU A 158 -5.56 16.50 -9.07
N VAL A 159 -6.48 15.63 -8.66
CA VAL A 159 -6.41 14.98 -7.34
C VAL A 159 -5.19 14.08 -7.24
N TYR A 160 -4.84 13.37 -8.32
CA TYR A 160 -3.61 12.58 -8.39
C TYR A 160 -2.35 13.46 -8.19
N ASP A 161 -2.27 14.62 -8.86
CA ASP A 161 -1.14 15.54 -8.70
C ASP A 161 -0.97 15.97 -7.24
N TRP A 162 -2.06 16.36 -6.57
CA TRP A 162 -2.02 16.70 -5.15
C TRP A 162 -1.59 15.53 -4.27
N ALA A 163 -2.07 14.33 -4.53
CA ALA A 163 -1.71 13.12 -3.78
C ALA A 163 -0.23 12.76 -3.98
N ALA A 164 0.29 12.84 -5.20
CA ALA A 164 1.68 12.57 -5.54
C ALA A 164 2.62 13.59 -4.88
N ARG A 165 2.31 14.88 -4.98
CA ARG A 165 3.06 15.97 -4.34
C ARG A 165 3.04 15.85 -2.81
N LEU A 166 1.90 15.54 -2.21
CA LEU A 166 1.80 15.28 -0.78
C LEU A 166 2.65 14.06 -0.37
N SER A 167 2.62 13.00 -1.18
CA SER A 167 3.44 11.81 -0.93
C SER A 167 4.94 12.12 -0.89
N GLU A 168 5.42 12.94 -1.82
CA GLU A 168 6.82 13.36 -1.86
C GLU A 168 7.15 14.33 -0.72
N HIS A 169 6.27 15.28 -0.43
CA HIS A 169 6.42 16.22 0.67
C HIS A 169 6.58 15.52 2.04
N LEU A 170 5.80 14.45 2.28
CA LEU A 170 5.84 13.64 3.50
C LEU A 170 6.89 12.52 3.47
N LYS A 171 7.82 12.51 2.52
CA LYS A 171 8.90 11.54 2.45
C LYS A 171 9.98 11.90 3.47
N PRO A 172 10.49 10.91 4.23
CA PRO A 172 11.58 11.17 5.18
C PRO A 172 12.87 11.56 4.46
N LYS A 173 13.67 12.39 5.13
CA LYS A 173 14.92 12.95 4.59
C LYS A 173 16.18 12.29 5.15
N SER A 174 16.04 11.19 5.91
CA SER A 174 17.19 10.46 6.47
C SER A 174 18.12 9.96 5.38
N ARG A 175 19.42 10.20 5.53
CA ARG A 175 20.47 9.70 4.64
C ARG A 175 20.68 8.18 4.74
N ALA A 176 20.15 7.52 5.77
CA ALA A 176 20.26 6.07 5.94
C ALA A 176 19.78 5.27 4.72
N TYR A 177 18.78 5.77 3.99
CA TYR A 177 18.29 5.15 2.77
C TYR A 177 19.34 5.10 1.65
N TYR A 178 20.17 6.11 1.52
CA TYR A 178 21.23 6.20 0.51
C TYR A 178 22.50 5.49 0.97
N GLU A 179 22.90 5.68 2.20
CA GLU A 179 24.13 5.10 2.76
C GLU A 179 24.10 3.56 2.77
N ILE A 180 22.95 2.94 2.99
CA ILE A 180 22.81 1.49 3.04
C ILE A 180 22.70 0.89 1.64
N TRP A 181 21.94 1.54 0.72
CA TRP A 181 21.59 0.93 -0.55
C TRP A 181 22.40 1.42 -1.75
N LEU A 182 22.84 2.68 -1.73
CA LEU A 182 23.55 3.32 -2.83
C LEU A 182 25.06 3.46 -2.60
N ASP A 183 25.60 2.90 -1.53
CA ASP A 183 27.03 2.95 -1.16
C ASP A 183 27.59 4.36 -0.96
N GLU A 184 26.76 5.35 -0.70
CA GLU A 184 27.24 6.67 -0.37
C GLU A 184 27.96 6.64 0.98
N GLN A 185 29.26 6.93 0.97
CA GLN A 185 30.04 7.05 2.19
C GLN A 185 29.75 8.39 2.85
N ARG A 186 29.59 8.37 4.18
CA ARG A 186 29.49 9.58 4.96
C ARG A 186 30.83 10.32 4.89
N ILE A 187 30.87 11.46 4.23
CA ILE A 187 32.03 12.35 4.24
C ILE A 187 32.10 12.93 5.66
N ALA A 188 33.24 12.74 6.33
CA ALA A 188 33.48 13.35 7.64
C ALA A 188 33.36 14.88 7.50
N GLY A 189 32.49 15.51 8.34
CA GLY A 189 32.25 16.97 8.29
C GLY A 189 31.03 17.42 7.49
N GLY A 190 30.17 16.50 7.03
CA GLY A 190 28.89 16.86 6.37
C GLY A 190 27.91 17.56 7.32
N GLU A 191 26.94 18.29 6.74
CA GLU A 191 25.86 18.95 7.48
C GLU A 191 25.17 18.00 8.46
N THR A 192 24.71 18.55 9.59
CA THR A 192 23.94 17.80 10.58
C THR A 192 22.70 17.23 9.91
N GLU A 193 22.51 15.92 9.97
CA GLU A 193 21.34 15.26 9.42
C GLU A 193 20.07 15.76 10.11
N SER A 194 19.13 16.31 9.34
CA SER A 194 17.87 16.84 9.82
C SER A 194 16.71 15.98 9.35
N GLU A 195 15.80 15.62 10.26
CA GLU A 195 14.53 14.97 9.97
C GLU A 195 13.40 15.74 10.69
N PRO A 196 13.06 16.94 10.19
CA PRO A 196 12.19 17.87 10.94
C PRO A 196 10.77 17.34 11.11
N MET A 197 10.26 16.56 10.15
CA MET A 197 8.89 16.05 10.18
C MET A 197 8.73 14.85 11.10
N TYR A 198 9.63 13.89 11.04
CA TYR A 198 9.52 12.63 11.80
C TYR A 198 10.34 12.63 13.10
N GLY A 199 11.34 13.48 13.23
CA GLY A 199 12.30 13.42 14.32
C GLY A 199 13.14 12.13 14.27
N GLU A 200 13.84 11.83 15.36
CA GLU A 200 14.79 10.71 15.42
C GLU A 200 14.10 9.33 15.49
N THR A 201 12.94 9.26 16.13
CA THR A 201 12.24 7.99 16.41
C THR A 201 11.04 7.73 15.48
N TYR A 202 10.81 8.62 14.53
CA TYR A 202 9.67 8.54 13.61
C TYR A 202 8.31 8.50 14.32
N LEU A 203 7.28 7.96 13.64
CA LEU A 203 5.94 7.88 14.23
C LEU A 203 5.85 6.72 15.24
N PRO A 204 4.91 6.77 16.19
CA PRO A 204 4.60 5.63 17.05
C PRO A 204 4.13 4.39 16.27
N ARG A 205 3.47 4.60 15.12
CA ARG A 205 2.96 3.54 14.25
C ARG A 205 2.83 4.00 12.80
N LYS A 206 2.63 3.04 11.86
CA LYS A 206 2.34 3.30 10.45
C LYS A 206 1.22 4.34 10.30
N PHE A 207 1.40 5.25 9.33
CA PHE A 207 0.42 6.27 8.95
C PHE A 207 0.00 6.07 7.49
N LYS A 208 -1.27 6.25 7.18
CA LYS A 208 -1.84 5.96 5.86
C LYS A 208 -2.73 7.11 5.41
N ILE A 209 -2.55 7.54 4.17
CA ILE A 209 -3.33 8.58 3.52
C ILE A 209 -4.03 8.01 2.29
N ALA A 210 -5.27 8.45 2.04
CA ALA A 210 -6.01 8.13 0.84
C ALA A 210 -6.82 9.32 0.34
N PHE A 211 -6.90 9.47 -0.98
CA PHE A 211 -7.72 10.45 -1.67
C PHE A 211 -8.84 9.74 -2.43
N ALA A 212 -10.07 10.16 -2.20
CA ALA A 212 -11.23 9.67 -2.94
C ALA A 212 -11.84 10.79 -3.78
N VAL A 213 -12.31 10.44 -4.98
CA VAL A 213 -13.02 11.34 -5.87
C VAL A 213 -14.46 10.89 -5.98
N PRO A 214 -15.42 11.57 -5.32
CA PRO A 214 -16.83 11.23 -5.46
C PRO A 214 -17.30 11.25 -6.93
N PRO A 215 -18.24 10.39 -7.32
CA PRO A 215 -19.07 9.53 -6.48
C PRO A 215 -18.46 8.16 -6.12
N HIS A 216 -17.15 7.95 -6.37
CA HIS A 216 -16.50 6.66 -6.15
C HIS A 216 -15.64 6.65 -4.88
N ASN A 217 -15.74 5.56 -4.08
CA ASN A 217 -14.88 5.28 -2.93
C ASN A 217 -14.09 4.00 -3.15
N ASP A 218 -13.35 3.94 -4.23
CA ASP A 218 -12.53 2.79 -4.62
C ASP A 218 -11.28 2.57 -3.76
N VAL A 219 -10.97 3.52 -2.86
CA VAL A 219 -9.84 3.49 -1.93
C VAL A 219 -10.23 3.20 -0.48
N ASP A 220 -11.52 3.03 -0.17
CA ASP A 220 -12.04 2.93 1.21
C ASP A 220 -11.52 4.08 2.09
N VAL A 221 -11.79 5.32 1.70
CA VAL A 221 -11.18 6.54 2.27
C VAL A 221 -11.29 6.63 3.79
N PHE A 222 -12.39 6.18 4.38
CA PHE A 222 -12.60 6.18 5.82
C PHE A 222 -11.81 5.10 6.59
N ALA A 223 -11.13 4.17 5.90
CA ALA A 223 -10.29 3.14 6.52
C ALA A 223 -8.85 3.59 6.80
N HIS A 224 -8.55 4.87 6.59
CA HIS A 224 -7.19 5.42 6.66
C HIS A 224 -7.03 6.44 7.79
N ASP A 225 -5.78 6.63 8.22
CA ASP A 225 -5.46 7.58 9.29
C ASP A 225 -5.84 9.02 8.89
N LEU A 226 -5.61 9.36 7.61
CA LEU A 226 -6.04 10.61 6.97
C LEU A 226 -6.74 10.28 5.65
N GLY A 227 -8.00 10.67 5.51
CA GLY A 227 -8.78 10.62 4.28
C GLY A 227 -8.99 12.02 3.71
N CYS A 228 -8.76 12.20 2.41
CA CYS A 228 -9.01 13.42 1.66
C CYS A 228 -10.11 13.12 0.63
N ILE A 229 -11.28 13.71 0.81
CA ILE A 229 -12.43 13.53 -0.09
C ILE A 229 -12.51 14.77 -0.98
N ALA A 230 -12.27 14.61 -2.27
CA ALA A 230 -12.30 15.73 -3.21
C ALA A 230 -13.69 16.38 -3.27
N VAL A 231 -13.73 17.68 -3.25
CA VAL A 231 -14.92 18.49 -3.46
C VAL A 231 -14.78 19.21 -4.80
N LEU A 232 -15.70 18.92 -5.70
CA LEU A 232 -15.74 19.48 -7.04
C LEU A 232 -16.89 20.48 -7.13
N GLU A 233 -16.63 21.68 -7.62
CA GLU A 233 -17.61 22.71 -7.92
C GLU A 233 -17.47 23.10 -9.39
N ASP A 234 -18.53 22.99 -10.16
CA ASP A 234 -18.52 23.25 -11.61
C ASP A 234 -17.41 22.49 -12.37
N GLY A 235 -17.13 21.25 -11.93
CA GLY A 235 -16.07 20.41 -12.50
C GLY A 235 -14.64 20.79 -12.11
N GLN A 236 -14.47 21.81 -11.27
CA GLN A 236 -13.17 22.25 -10.77
C GLN A 236 -12.94 21.78 -9.33
N LEU A 237 -11.68 21.48 -8.98
CA LEU A 237 -11.32 21.08 -7.63
C LEU A 237 -11.38 22.32 -6.68
N ALA A 238 -12.41 22.38 -5.86
CA ALA A 238 -12.56 23.41 -4.83
C ALA A 238 -11.69 23.13 -3.59
N GLY A 239 -11.45 21.85 -3.28
CA GLY A 239 -10.62 21.44 -2.15
C GLY A 239 -10.95 20.02 -1.69
N PHE A 240 -10.72 19.77 -0.39
CA PHE A 240 -10.90 18.45 0.21
C PHE A 240 -11.64 18.52 1.54
N ASN A 241 -12.61 17.66 1.76
CA ASN A 241 -13.02 17.30 3.10
C ASN A 241 -11.97 16.40 3.73
N ILE A 242 -11.66 16.62 4.98
CA ILE A 242 -10.65 15.90 5.76
C ILE A 242 -11.32 14.92 6.71
N SER A 243 -10.98 13.64 6.58
CA SER A 243 -11.42 12.57 7.48
C SER A 243 -10.23 12.05 8.28
N LEU A 244 -10.39 11.84 9.58
CA LEU A 244 -9.34 11.39 10.49
C LEU A 244 -9.73 10.16 11.30
N GLY A 245 -8.74 9.34 11.62
CA GLY A 245 -8.84 8.29 12.62
C GLY A 245 -9.30 6.92 12.12
N GLY A 246 -9.31 6.69 10.81
CA GLY A 246 -9.63 5.39 10.26
C GLY A 246 -8.53 4.33 10.44
N GLY A 247 -8.94 3.07 10.59
CA GLY A 247 -8.00 1.95 10.66
C GLY A 247 -8.63 0.62 10.99
N MET A 248 -8.46 -0.36 10.09
CA MET A 248 -9.13 -1.67 10.15
C MET A 248 -8.39 -2.73 10.98
N GLY A 249 -7.14 -2.48 11.38
CA GLY A 249 -6.36 -3.50 12.09
C GLY A 249 -6.71 -3.57 13.58
N ALA A 250 -6.69 -4.81 14.11
CA ALA A 250 -6.80 -5.14 15.52
C ALA A 250 -5.64 -6.07 15.94
N THR A 251 -5.59 -6.45 17.21
CA THR A 251 -4.69 -7.47 17.77
C THR A 251 -5.52 -8.68 18.19
N HIS A 252 -5.04 -9.88 17.90
CA HIS A 252 -5.74 -11.11 18.29
C HIS A 252 -5.94 -11.18 19.80
N ASN A 253 -7.15 -11.56 20.21
CA ASN A 253 -7.57 -11.68 21.63
C ASN A 253 -7.34 -10.41 22.48
N ASP A 254 -7.48 -9.24 21.86
CA ASP A 254 -7.31 -7.97 22.56
C ASP A 254 -8.51 -7.05 22.26
N ALA A 255 -9.48 -7.02 23.17
CA ALA A 255 -10.71 -6.24 23.03
C ALA A 255 -10.49 -4.71 23.04
N GLU A 256 -9.33 -4.25 23.51
CA GLU A 256 -8.96 -2.83 23.47
C GLU A 256 -8.49 -2.38 22.07
N THR A 257 -8.40 -3.31 21.13
CA THR A 257 -8.00 -3.02 19.75
C THR A 257 -9.07 -3.48 18.77
N TYR A 258 -9.58 -2.58 17.96
CA TYR A 258 -10.73 -2.80 17.08
C TYR A 258 -10.65 -1.94 15.81
N PRO A 259 -11.38 -2.29 14.74
CA PRO A 259 -11.50 -1.45 13.55
C PRO A 259 -12.31 -0.18 13.85
N LEU A 260 -11.91 0.93 13.20
CA LEU A 260 -12.62 2.21 13.25
C LEU A 260 -12.65 2.87 11.89
N LEU A 261 -13.75 3.55 11.59
CA LEU A 261 -13.85 4.45 10.44
C LEU A 261 -13.44 5.86 10.83
N GLY A 262 -12.86 6.59 9.87
CA GLY A 262 -12.51 8.00 10.04
C GLY A 262 -13.73 8.90 10.09
N GLN A 263 -13.62 10.00 10.82
CA GLN A 263 -14.64 11.03 10.95
C GLN A 263 -14.25 12.28 10.16
N VAL A 264 -15.20 12.87 9.43
CA VAL A 264 -14.96 14.13 8.70
C VAL A 264 -14.93 15.28 9.71
N ILE A 265 -13.82 16.04 9.69
CA ILE A 265 -13.57 17.14 10.64
C ILE A 265 -13.72 18.54 10.04
N GLY A 266 -13.75 18.67 8.73
CA GLY A 266 -13.87 19.95 8.05
C GLY A 266 -13.37 19.91 6.62
N PHE A 267 -13.29 21.09 6.01
CA PHE A 267 -12.89 21.32 4.63
C PHE A 267 -11.64 22.19 4.56
N VAL A 268 -10.78 21.95 3.57
CA VAL A 268 -9.60 22.75 3.25
C VAL A 268 -9.52 23.04 1.75
N ARG A 269 -9.01 24.22 1.39
CA ARG A 269 -8.64 24.51 0.00
C ARG A 269 -7.38 23.71 -0.39
N PRO A 270 -7.10 23.53 -1.69
CA PRO A 270 -5.93 22.77 -2.13
C PRO A 270 -4.60 23.30 -1.57
N ASP A 271 -4.43 24.63 -1.50
CA ASP A 271 -3.23 25.29 -0.96
C ASP A 271 -3.00 25.04 0.54
N GLN A 272 -4.03 24.68 1.28
CA GLN A 272 -4.00 24.40 2.72
C GLN A 272 -3.70 22.93 3.05
N LEU A 273 -3.80 22.03 2.06
CA LEU A 273 -3.75 20.58 2.27
C LEU A 273 -2.45 20.12 2.94
N PHE A 274 -1.31 20.64 2.52
CA PHE A 274 -0.01 20.18 3.04
C PHE A 274 0.18 20.58 4.50
N ALA A 275 -0.18 21.81 4.86
CA ALA A 275 -0.11 22.27 6.24
C ALA A 275 -0.98 21.42 7.17
N VAL A 276 -2.20 21.05 6.73
CA VAL A 276 -3.08 20.17 7.52
C VAL A 276 -2.53 18.76 7.62
N ALA A 277 -2.03 18.17 6.53
CA ALA A 277 -1.46 16.83 6.56
C ALA A 277 -0.22 16.73 7.46
N GLU A 278 0.67 17.73 7.42
CA GLU A 278 1.81 17.85 8.35
C GLU A 278 1.34 17.99 9.79
N SER A 279 0.34 18.83 10.03
CA SER A 279 -0.20 19.05 11.37
C SER A 279 -0.79 17.77 11.96
N VAL A 280 -1.55 17.00 11.17
CA VAL A 280 -2.07 15.70 11.60
C VAL A 280 -0.95 14.71 11.90
N LEU A 281 0.06 14.63 11.02
CA LEU A 281 1.18 13.70 11.17
C LEU A 281 2.04 14.06 12.38
N THR A 282 2.36 15.33 12.58
CA THR A 282 3.19 15.80 13.71
C THR A 282 2.42 15.73 15.03
N THR A 283 1.10 15.96 15.04
CA THR A 283 0.27 15.70 16.22
C THR A 283 0.34 14.22 16.61
N GLN A 284 0.22 13.30 15.65
CA GLN A 284 0.37 11.86 15.92
C GLN A 284 1.78 11.51 16.38
N ARG A 285 2.82 12.15 15.82
CA ARG A 285 4.22 11.97 16.24
C ARG A 285 4.41 12.30 17.72
N ASP A 286 3.87 13.44 18.15
CA ASP A 286 4.12 14.03 19.47
C ASP A 286 3.22 13.44 20.57
N TYR A 287 1.99 13.09 20.24
CA TYR A 287 0.95 12.66 21.20
C TYR A 287 0.52 11.20 21.08
N GLY A 288 0.98 10.49 20.05
CA GLY A 288 0.67 9.07 19.89
C GLY A 288 1.34 8.19 20.93
N ASN A 289 0.65 7.13 21.35
CA ASN A 289 1.15 6.22 22.40
C ASN A 289 2.41 5.48 21.97
N ARG A 290 3.51 5.67 22.69
CA ARG A 290 4.81 5.01 22.44
C ARG A 290 5.12 3.89 23.44
N GLU A 291 4.38 3.81 24.53
CA GLU A 291 4.53 2.78 25.56
C GLU A 291 3.79 1.50 25.18
N VAL A 292 2.52 1.63 24.79
CA VAL A 292 1.65 0.51 24.43
C VAL A 292 1.51 0.43 22.92
N ARG A 293 2.40 -0.33 22.27
CA ARG A 293 2.45 -0.42 20.79
C ARG A 293 1.14 -0.85 20.13
N LYS A 294 0.29 -1.63 20.81
CA LYS A 294 -1.02 -2.05 20.32
C LYS A 294 -1.97 -0.87 20.13
N ARG A 295 -1.84 0.17 20.96
CA ARG A 295 -2.64 1.41 20.93
C ARG A 295 -1.92 2.59 20.28
N ALA A 296 -0.83 2.36 19.54
CA ALA A 296 0.00 3.40 18.94
C ALA A 296 -0.56 4.00 17.61
N ARG A 297 -1.73 3.53 17.12
CA ARG A 297 -2.35 4.06 15.89
C ARG A 297 -3.08 5.37 16.17
N LEU A 298 -3.15 6.25 15.14
CA LEU A 298 -3.86 7.53 15.21
C LEU A 298 -5.28 7.43 15.77
N LYS A 299 -6.03 6.41 15.38
CA LYS A 299 -7.41 6.19 15.87
C LYS A 299 -7.51 6.17 17.39
N TYR A 300 -6.52 5.56 18.06
CA TYR A 300 -6.50 5.51 19.52
C TYR A 300 -6.06 6.84 20.16
N THR A 301 -5.15 7.56 19.51
CA THR A 301 -4.78 8.93 19.95
C THR A 301 -6.00 9.86 19.91
N ILE A 302 -6.82 9.74 18.86
CA ILE A 302 -8.07 10.49 18.73
C ILE A 302 -9.10 10.04 19.77
N GLU A 303 -9.22 8.73 20.02
CA GLU A 303 -10.13 8.19 21.01
C GLU A 303 -9.80 8.65 22.43
N ASP A 304 -8.50 8.56 22.78
CA ASP A 304 -8.02 8.90 24.13
C ASP A 304 -8.13 10.41 24.43
N ARG A 305 -8.06 11.29 23.40
CA ARG A 305 -8.07 12.75 23.56
C ARG A 305 -9.34 13.44 23.07
N GLY A 306 -10.14 12.76 22.28
CA GLY A 306 -11.33 13.30 21.61
C GLY A 306 -11.02 13.96 20.28
N ILE A 307 -11.93 13.80 19.30
CA ILE A 307 -11.80 14.36 17.94
C ILE A 307 -11.77 15.88 17.94
N GLY A 308 -12.52 16.54 18.85
CA GLY A 308 -12.53 17.99 18.97
C GLY A 308 -11.17 18.55 19.42
N TRP A 309 -10.53 17.91 20.40
CA TRP A 309 -9.18 18.28 20.83
C TRP A 309 -8.19 18.08 19.68
N PHE A 310 -8.25 16.94 18.98
CA PHE A 310 -7.34 16.65 17.89
C PHE A 310 -7.47 17.66 16.74
N LYS A 311 -8.72 18.02 16.39
CA LYS A 311 -8.99 19.07 15.41
C LYS A 311 -8.39 20.42 15.83
N ALA A 312 -8.60 20.85 17.06
CA ALA A 312 -8.07 22.11 17.59
C ALA A 312 -6.53 22.16 17.53
N GLU A 313 -5.86 21.04 17.88
CA GLU A 313 -4.40 20.92 17.79
C GLU A 313 -3.91 21.00 16.34
N VAL A 314 -4.62 20.36 15.40
CA VAL A 314 -4.32 20.43 13.97
C VAL A 314 -4.47 21.86 13.45
N GLU A 315 -5.55 22.54 13.80
CA GLU A 315 -5.83 23.93 13.40
C GLU A 315 -4.77 24.90 13.97
N GLN A 316 -4.38 24.71 15.23
CA GLN A 316 -3.33 25.49 15.87
C GLN A 316 -1.98 25.34 15.13
N ARG A 317 -1.58 24.10 14.79
CA ARG A 317 -0.33 23.82 14.07
C ARG A 317 -0.36 24.32 12.64
N ALA A 318 -1.50 24.19 11.96
CA ALA A 318 -1.71 24.64 10.60
C ALA A 318 -1.76 26.18 10.49
N GLY A 319 -2.10 26.87 11.58
CA GLY A 319 -2.20 28.35 11.65
C GLY A 319 -3.52 28.90 11.10
N PHE A 320 -4.52 28.05 10.88
CA PHE A 320 -5.86 28.46 10.41
C PHE A 320 -6.92 27.44 10.85
N ALA A 321 -8.17 27.87 10.91
CA ALA A 321 -9.32 26.99 11.18
C ALA A 321 -9.76 26.29 9.89
N LEU A 322 -10.19 25.01 10.01
CA LEU A 322 -10.82 24.28 8.92
C LEU A 322 -12.21 24.84 8.66
N GLY A 323 -12.58 24.99 7.39
CA GLY A 323 -13.94 25.33 7.00
C GLY A 323 -14.95 24.22 7.37
N PRO A 324 -16.25 24.52 7.35
CA PRO A 324 -17.29 23.49 7.52
C PRO A 324 -17.16 22.46 6.39
N ALA A 325 -17.40 21.19 6.73
CA ALA A 325 -17.42 20.12 5.73
C ALA A 325 -18.45 20.42 4.64
N ARG A 326 -18.12 20.16 3.38
CA ARG A 326 -19.00 20.33 2.22
C ARG A 326 -19.69 19.03 1.89
N ALA A 327 -20.84 19.09 1.26
CA ALA A 327 -21.62 17.93 0.86
C ALA A 327 -20.84 17.07 -0.14
N PHE A 328 -20.92 15.76 0.02
CA PHE A 328 -20.42 14.75 -0.91
C PHE A 328 -21.28 13.50 -0.80
N THR A 329 -21.27 12.67 -1.85
CA THR A 329 -21.98 11.38 -1.86
C THR A 329 -21.09 10.34 -2.51
N PHE A 330 -21.02 9.15 -1.89
CA PHE A 330 -20.45 7.97 -2.51
C PHE A 330 -21.58 7.04 -2.95
N GLU A 331 -21.56 6.65 -4.23
CA GLU A 331 -22.56 5.78 -4.83
C GLU A 331 -21.99 4.39 -5.12
N HIS A 332 -20.66 4.29 -5.29
CA HIS A 332 -19.99 3.07 -5.70
C HIS A 332 -18.70 2.84 -4.89
N ASN A 333 -18.45 1.57 -4.58
CA ASN A 333 -17.19 1.06 -4.04
C ASN A 333 -16.54 0.11 -5.05
N GLY A 334 -15.24 -0.15 -4.89
CA GLY A 334 -14.51 -1.11 -5.71
C GLY A 334 -14.13 -0.57 -7.08
N ASP A 335 -13.73 -1.48 -7.97
CA ASP A 335 -13.24 -1.14 -9.30
C ASP A 335 -14.34 -1.35 -10.35
N ARG A 336 -14.26 -0.60 -11.45
CA ARG A 336 -15.12 -0.79 -12.63
C ARG A 336 -14.32 -1.51 -13.70
N PHE A 337 -14.75 -2.72 -14.06
CA PHE A 337 -14.02 -3.61 -14.94
C PHE A 337 -14.37 -3.40 -16.42
N GLY A 338 -13.43 -3.77 -17.28
CA GLY A 338 -13.57 -3.62 -18.73
C GLY A 338 -13.15 -2.25 -19.24
N TRP A 339 -13.53 -1.93 -20.46
CA TRP A 339 -13.20 -0.68 -21.12
C TRP A 339 -14.10 0.46 -20.66
N ILE A 340 -13.48 1.56 -20.30
CA ILE A 340 -14.15 2.82 -19.93
C ILE A 340 -13.52 3.94 -20.78
N GLU A 341 -14.35 4.74 -21.42
CA GLU A 341 -13.92 5.94 -22.09
C GLU A 341 -13.64 7.03 -21.05
N GLY A 342 -12.47 7.63 -21.15
CA GLY A 342 -12.06 8.74 -20.31
C GLY A 342 -12.03 10.06 -21.08
N HIS A 343 -11.37 11.02 -20.53
CA HIS A 343 -11.22 12.37 -21.13
C HIS A 343 -10.37 12.33 -22.41
N GLU A 344 -10.61 13.27 -23.33
CA GLU A 344 -9.88 13.40 -24.58
C GLU A 344 -9.91 12.17 -25.49
N GLY A 345 -10.99 11.36 -25.42
CA GLY A 345 -11.13 10.15 -26.22
C GLY A 345 -10.13 9.03 -25.87
N ARG A 346 -9.49 9.11 -24.72
CA ARG A 346 -8.62 8.06 -24.20
C ARG A 346 -9.45 6.95 -23.57
N TRP A 347 -8.94 5.74 -23.66
CA TRP A 347 -9.59 4.55 -23.13
C TRP A 347 -8.78 3.93 -22.01
N HIS A 348 -9.48 3.26 -21.09
CA HIS A 348 -8.89 2.61 -19.94
C HIS A 348 -9.49 1.21 -19.78
N LEU A 349 -8.66 0.21 -19.63
CA LEU A 349 -9.06 -1.18 -19.44
C LEU A 349 -8.73 -1.66 -18.05
N THR A 350 -9.73 -1.89 -17.23
CA THR A 350 -9.53 -2.49 -15.90
C THR A 350 -9.58 -4.01 -16.00
N LEU A 351 -8.49 -4.64 -15.57
CA LEU A 351 -8.31 -6.09 -15.51
C LEU A 351 -8.49 -6.59 -14.09
N ARG A 352 -9.15 -7.73 -13.93
CA ARG A 352 -9.21 -8.47 -12.67
C ARG A 352 -7.89 -9.21 -12.47
N ILE A 353 -7.20 -8.95 -11.35
CA ILE A 353 -6.00 -9.68 -10.93
C ILE A 353 -6.33 -10.42 -9.63
N GLU A 354 -6.41 -11.74 -9.69
CA GLU A 354 -6.79 -12.53 -8.52
C GLU A 354 -5.80 -12.38 -7.37
N ALA A 355 -6.29 -11.95 -6.22
CA ALA A 355 -5.51 -11.61 -5.03
C ALA A 355 -4.31 -10.66 -5.31
N GLY A 356 -4.31 -9.96 -6.42
CA GLY A 356 -3.22 -9.08 -6.86
C GLY A 356 -1.98 -9.81 -7.37
N ARG A 357 -1.98 -11.14 -7.50
CA ARG A 357 -0.80 -11.92 -7.92
C ARG A 357 -0.71 -12.03 -9.43
N ILE A 358 0.35 -11.51 -9.99
CA ILE A 358 0.69 -11.57 -11.41
C ILE A 358 1.85 -12.55 -11.58
N ALA A 359 1.59 -13.68 -12.20
CA ALA A 359 2.56 -14.75 -12.45
C ALA A 359 2.12 -15.55 -13.67
N ASP A 360 3.04 -16.26 -14.29
CA ASP A 360 2.70 -17.27 -15.29
C ASP A 360 2.36 -18.58 -14.57
N ARG A 361 1.15 -19.09 -14.75
CA ARG A 361 0.64 -20.29 -14.09
C ARG A 361 -0.14 -21.15 -15.09
N GLY A 362 0.31 -22.39 -15.28
CA GLY A 362 -0.33 -23.31 -16.22
C GLY A 362 -0.54 -22.65 -17.58
N ASP A 363 -1.80 -22.65 -18.05
CA ASP A 363 -2.17 -22.07 -19.34
C ASP A 363 -2.46 -20.55 -19.29
N ALA A 364 -2.26 -19.92 -18.13
CA ALA A 364 -2.52 -18.50 -17.91
C ALA A 364 -1.22 -17.69 -17.73
N PRO A 365 -0.53 -17.28 -18.80
CA PRO A 365 0.74 -16.58 -18.75
C PRO A 365 0.55 -15.07 -18.52
N HIS A 366 0.00 -14.70 -17.36
CA HIS A 366 -0.39 -13.31 -17.05
C HIS A 366 0.81 -12.36 -16.96
N LEU A 367 1.95 -12.79 -16.38
CA LEU A 367 3.16 -11.97 -16.29
C LEU A 367 3.72 -11.70 -17.68
N THR A 368 3.81 -12.73 -18.50
CA THR A 368 4.25 -12.64 -19.91
C THR A 368 3.30 -11.74 -20.71
N GLY A 369 1.98 -11.93 -20.57
CA GLY A 369 0.99 -11.12 -21.29
C GLY A 369 1.07 -9.64 -20.95
N LEU A 370 1.22 -9.30 -19.68
CA LEU A 370 1.38 -7.89 -19.28
C LEU A 370 2.74 -7.30 -19.69
N ARG A 371 3.79 -8.13 -19.79
CA ARG A 371 5.08 -7.73 -20.41
C ARG A 371 4.92 -7.39 -21.88
N GLU A 372 4.18 -8.20 -22.64
CA GLU A 372 3.94 -7.93 -24.06
C GLU A 372 3.07 -6.70 -24.27
N ILE A 373 2.05 -6.51 -23.43
CA ILE A 373 1.26 -5.27 -23.41
C ILE A 373 2.17 -4.07 -23.13
N ALA A 374 3.04 -4.14 -22.12
CA ALA A 374 3.96 -3.04 -21.79
C ALA A 374 4.93 -2.68 -22.91
N ARG A 375 5.25 -3.61 -23.81
CA ARG A 375 6.12 -3.34 -24.98
C ARG A 375 5.43 -2.50 -26.06
N VAL A 376 4.12 -2.57 -26.16
CA VAL A 376 3.34 -1.88 -27.21
C VAL A 376 2.55 -0.69 -26.65
N HIS A 377 2.27 -0.68 -25.35
CA HIS A 377 1.47 0.35 -24.70
C HIS A 377 2.25 1.67 -24.59
N ARG A 378 1.57 2.79 -24.85
CA ARG A 378 2.15 4.15 -24.84
C ARG A 378 1.63 5.02 -23.69
N GLY A 379 0.59 4.59 -23.01
CA GLY A 379 0.03 5.26 -21.85
C GLY A 379 0.71 4.83 -20.55
N ASP A 380 -0.09 4.57 -19.52
CA ASP A 380 0.39 4.12 -18.22
C ASP A 380 -0.38 2.90 -17.69
N PHE A 381 0.16 2.26 -16.68
CA PHE A 381 -0.53 1.27 -15.86
C PHE A 381 -0.90 1.91 -14.53
N ARG A 382 -2.08 1.59 -14.00
CA ARG A 382 -2.53 2.07 -12.69
C ARG A 382 -2.94 0.90 -11.80
N LEU A 383 -2.30 0.83 -10.65
CA LEU A 383 -2.62 -0.17 -9.62
C LEU A 383 -3.84 0.33 -8.83
N THR A 384 -4.84 -0.53 -8.65
CA THR A 384 -6.00 -0.15 -7.84
C THR A 384 -5.79 -0.52 -6.36
N ALA A 385 -6.51 0.16 -5.46
CA ALA A 385 -6.52 -0.19 -4.04
C ALA A 385 -7.26 -1.52 -3.75
N ASN A 386 -7.86 -2.11 -4.78
CA ASN A 386 -8.54 -3.40 -4.75
C ASN A 386 -7.74 -4.52 -5.43
N GLN A 387 -6.42 -4.33 -5.54
CA GLN A 387 -5.46 -5.33 -6.05
C GLN A 387 -5.62 -5.66 -7.54
N ASN A 388 -6.25 -4.79 -8.31
CA ASN A 388 -6.44 -4.91 -9.76
C ASN A 388 -5.52 -3.96 -10.52
N LEU A 389 -5.59 -4.03 -11.84
CA LEU A 389 -4.74 -3.27 -12.75
C LEU A 389 -5.58 -2.57 -13.82
N ILE A 390 -5.25 -1.32 -14.10
CA ILE A 390 -5.80 -0.56 -15.22
C ILE A 390 -4.68 -0.33 -16.25
N ILE A 391 -4.92 -0.72 -17.50
CA ILE A 391 -4.15 -0.28 -18.66
C ILE A 391 -4.79 1.04 -19.09
N ALA A 392 -4.13 2.16 -18.76
CA ALA A 392 -4.72 3.48 -18.83
C ALA A 392 -4.17 4.32 -20.00
N ASN A 393 -4.92 5.33 -20.41
CA ASN A 393 -4.55 6.26 -21.47
C ASN A 393 -4.27 5.60 -22.83
N VAL A 394 -5.10 4.62 -23.20
CA VAL A 394 -5.03 3.89 -24.47
C VAL A 394 -5.68 4.71 -25.58
N GLU A 395 -5.00 4.87 -26.70
CA GLU A 395 -5.60 5.47 -27.91
C GLU A 395 -6.61 4.52 -28.53
N SER A 396 -7.67 5.06 -29.15
CA SER A 396 -8.71 4.24 -29.78
C SER A 396 -8.13 3.26 -30.81
N ALA A 397 -7.08 3.66 -31.54
CA ALA A 397 -6.41 2.81 -32.52
C ALA A 397 -5.68 1.60 -31.90
N ASP A 398 -5.18 1.73 -30.67
CA ASP A 398 -4.39 0.68 -30.01
C ASP A 398 -5.27 -0.36 -29.27
N ARG A 399 -6.58 -0.10 -29.08
CA ARG A 399 -7.49 -0.99 -28.34
C ARG A 399 -7.56 -2.41 -28.90
N ALA A 400 -7.58 -2.54 -30.24
CA ALA A 400 -7.67 -3.85 -30.88
C ALA A 400 -6.41 -4.72 -30.58
N ALA A 401 -5.23 -4.12 -30.64
CA ALA A 401 -3.98 -4.80 -30.33
C ALA A 401 -3.92 -5.21 -28.83
N ILE A 402 -4.32 -4.33 -27.93
CA ILE A 402 -4.37 -4.65 -26.48
C ILE A 402 -5.40 -5.76 -26.22
N ASN A 403 -6.60 -5.71 -26.84
CA ASN A 403 -7.60 -6.78 -26.71
C ASN A 403 -7.08 -8.14 -27.18
N ALA A 404 -6.31 -8.19 -28.28
CA ALA A 404 -5.70 -9.42 -28.79
C ALA A 404 -4.71 -10.00 -27.78
N LEU A 405 -3.85 -9.18 -27.19
CA LEU A 405 -2.90 -9.60 -26.16
C LEU A 405 -3.60 -10.03 -24.87
N VAL A 406 -4.63 -9.32 -24.43
CA VAL A 406 -5.45 -9.68 -23.26
C VAL A 406 -6.11 -11.05 -23.46
N ALA A 407 -6.67 -11.31 -24.63
CA ALA A 407 -7.33 -12.59 -24.94
C ALA A 407 -6.31 -13.75 -25.05
N SER A 408 -5.19 -13.54 -25.76
CA SER A 408 -4.18 -14.59 -25.97
C SER A 408 -3.50 -15.03 -24.67
N HIS A 409 -3.47 -14.17 -23.64
CA HIS A 409 -2.86 -14.47 -22.34
C HIS A 409 -3.87 -14.64 -21.20
N GLN A 410 -5.17 -14.85 -21.56
CA GLN A 410 -6.26 -15.09 -20.60
C GLN A 410 -6.39 -14.01 -19.50
N LEU A 411 -6.07 -12.77 -19.82
CA LEU A 411 -6.20 -11.64 -18.91
C LEU A 411 -7.62 -11.08 -18.81
N ASP A 412 -8.56 -11.63 -19.58
CA ASP A 412 -9.98 -11.21 -19.65
C ASP A 412 -10.86 -11.87 -18.58
N LEU A 413 -10.30 -12.29 -17.46
CA LEU A 413 -11.01 -12.94 -16.35
C LEU A 413 -12.25 -12.16 -15.89
N TYR A 414 -12.22 -10.85 -15.98
CA TYR A 414 -13.34 -9.97 -15.60
C TYR A 414 -14.62 -10.22 -16.41
N ARG A 415 -14.51 -10.77 -17.64
CA ARG A 415 -15.68 -11.05 -18.50
C ARG A 415 -16.49 -12.25 -18.07
N ARG A 416 -15.87 -13.15 -17.30
CA ARG A 416 -16.47 -14.44 -16.87
C ARG A 416 -16.76 -14.48 -15.39
N ALA A 417 -16.27 -13.50 -14.63
CA ALA A 417 -16.40 -13.45 -13.19
C ALA A 417 -17.72 -12.77 -12.79
N ASN A 418 -18.40 -13.34 -11.81
CA ASN A 418 -19.56 -12.72 -11.17
C ASN A 418 -19.12 -11.58 -10.22
N PRO A 419 -20.05 -10.76 -9.71
CA PRO A 419 -19.73 -9.66 -8.79
C PRO A 419 -18.96 -10.08 -7.55
N LEU A 420 -19.27 -11.24 -6.94
CA LEU A 420 -18.51 -11.76 -5.79
C LEU A 420 -17.02 -11.93 -6.12
N ARG A 421 -16.71 -12.59 -7.25
CA ARG A 421 -15.32 -12.83 -7.66
C ARG A 421 -14.62 -11.54 -8.04
N LEU A 422 -15.30 -10.61 -8.70
CA LEU A 422 -14.76 -9.30 -9.07
C LEU A 422 -14.37 -8.47 -7.83
N ASN A 423 -15.17 -8.52 -6.76
CA ASN A 423 -15.00 -7.73 -5.56
C ASN A 423 -14.22 -8.45 -4.44
N ALA A 424 -13.65 -9.63 -4.73
CA ALA A 424 -12.92 -10.39 -3.73
C ALA A 424 -11.48 -9.88 -3.53
N LEU A 425 -11.06 -9.73 -2.27
CA LEU A 425 -9.72 -9.31 -1.86
C LEU A 425 -9.09 -10.32 -0.89
N ALA A 426 -7.79 -10.57 -1.04
CA ALA A 426 -7.02 -11.36 -0.09
C ALA A 426 -5.71 -10.70 0.32
N CYS A 427 -5.27 -10.89 1.56
CA CYS A 427 -3.88 -10.59 1.92
C CYS A 427 -2.97 -11.77 1.53
N VAL A 428 -1.64 -11.57 1.60
CA VAL A 428 -0.66 -12.64 1.27
C VAL A 428 -0.83 -13.86 2.18
N ALA A 429 -0.92 -13.65 3.50
CA ALA A 429 -1.00 -14.69 4.53
C ALA A 429 0.11 -15.75 4.46
N LEU A 430 -0.22 -17.02 4.66
CA LEU A 430 0.71 -18.14 4.56
C LEU A 430 1.15 -18.34 3.08
N PRO A 431 2.37 -18.84 2.83
CA PRO A 431 3.37 -19.30 3.81
C PRO A 431 4.31 -18.18 4.29
N THR A 432 4.39 -17.03 3.64
CA THR A 432 5.50 -16.07 3.79
C THR A 432 5.26 -14.99 4.84
N CYS A 433 4.01 -14.63 5.14
CA CYS A 433 3.73 -13.58 6.12
C CYS A 433 3.97 -14.09 7.55
N GLY A 434 4.99 -13.55 8.23
CA GLY A 434 5.31 -13.93 9.62
C GLY A 434 4.21 -13.65 10.66
N LEU A 435 3.20 -12.83 10.30
CA LEU A 435 2.06 -12.51 11.16
C LEU A 435 0.81 -13.35 10.85
N ALA A 436 0.84 -14.17 9.80
CA ALA A 436 -0.32 -14.96 9.41
C ALA A 436 -0.62 -16.06 10.44
N MET A 437 -1.89 -16.24 10.72
CA MET A 437 -2.47 -17.29 11.57
C MET A 437 -3.30 -18.26 10.74
N ALA A 438 -3.67 -17.87 9.52
CA ALA A 438 -4.50 -18.64 8.59
C ALA A 438 -4.12 -18.31 7.14
N GLU A 439 -4.70 -19.07 6.20
CA GLU A 439 -4.63 -18.84 4.77
C GLU A 439 -5.41 -17.59 4.34
N ALA A 440 -5.06 -17.04 3.17
CA ALA A 440 -5.87 -16.05 2.48
C ALA A 440 -5.65 -16.15 0.96
N GLU A 441 -4.54 -15.64 0.40
CA GLU A 441 -4.30 -15.60 -1.06
C GLU A 441 -4.44 -16.99 -1.69
N ARG A 442 -3.81 -18.01 -1.12
CA ARG A 442 -3.82 -19.38 -1.67
C ARG A 442 -5.19 -20.05 -1.61
N TYR A 443 -5.98 -19.73 -0.58
CA TYR A 443 -7.30 -20.32 -0.36
C TYR A 443 -8.43 -19.58 -1.09
N LEU A 444 -8.20 -18.32 -1.51
CA LEU A 444 -9.24 -17.50 -2.12
C LEU A 444 -9.94 -18.16 -3.32
N PRO A 445 -9.24 -18.77 -4.29
CA PRO A 445 -9.91 -19.38 -5.44
C PRO A 445 -10.90 -20.49 -5.05
N ASP A 446 -10.51 -21.36 -4.11
CA ASP A 446 -11.37 -22.46 -3.62
C ASP A 446 -12.57 -21.93 -2.84
N LEU A 447 -12.34 -20.91 -2.00
CA LEU A 447 -13.40 -20.25 -1.24
C LEU A 447 -14.42 -19.61 -2.16
N LEU A 448 -13.96 -18.90 -3.20
CA LEU A 448 -14.83 -18.27 -4.19
C LEU A 448 -15.67 -19.32 -4.93
N SER A 449 -15.08 -20.40 -5.39
CA SER A 449 -15.83 -21.45 -6.11
C SER A 449 -16.93 -22.10 -5.25
N LYS A 450 -16.66 -22.29 -3.93
CA LYS A 450 -17.66 -22.78 -2.96
C LYS A 450 -18.77 -21.73 -2.74
N ALA A 451 -18.39 -20.47 -2.55
CA ALA A 451 -19.35 -19.39 -2.33
C ALA A 451 -20.24 -19.15 -3.56
N GLU A 452 -19.66 -19.13 -4.77
CA GLU A 452 -20.38 -19.01 -6.02
C GLU A 452 -21.43 -20.13 -6.18
N SER A 453 -21.05 -21.37 -5.89
CA SER A 453 -21.97 -22.51 -5.91
C SER A 453 -23.17 -22.34 -4.94
N LEU A 454 -22.92 -21.75 -3.77
CA LEU A 454 -24.00 -21.44 -2.80
C LEU A 454 -24.87 -20.30 -3.26
N LEU A 455 -24.29 -19.20 -3.78
CA LEU A 455 -25.04 -18.06 -4.28
C LEU A 455 -25.96 -18.48 -5.43
N SER A 456 -25.47 -19.29 -6.37
CA SER A 456 -26.26 -19.81 -7.49
C SER A 456 -27.49 -20.61 -7.03
N LYS A 457 -27.33 -21.44 -5.98
CA LYS A 457 -28.47 -22.18 -5.40
C LYS A 457 -29.57 -21.28 -4.82
N HIS A 458 -29.22 -20.06 -4.48
CA HIS A 458 -30.14 -19.09 -3.89
C HIS A 458 -30.53 -17.96 -4.84
N GLY A 459 -30.12 -18.02 -6.13
CA GLY A 459 -30.42 -17.00 -7.13
C GLY A 459 -29.75 -15.66 -6.86
N LEU A 460 -28.56 -15.67 -6.27
CA LEU A 460 -27.77 -14.49 -5.85
C LEU A 460 -26.49 -14.31 -6.69
N ASP A 461 -26.44 -14.86 -7.89
CA ASP A 461 -25.25 -14.82 -8.77
C ASP A 461 -24.79 -13.39 -9.08
N ASP A 462 -25.74 -12.47 -9.21
CA ASP A 462 -25.49 -11.06 -9.55
C ASP A 462 -25.43 -10.13 -8.33
N ALA A 463 -25.46 -10.68 -7.10
CA ALA A 463 -25.39 -9.88 -5.89
C ALA A 463 -24.00 -9.22 -5.75
N PRO A 464 -23.91 -7.88 -5.53
CA PRO A 464 -22.64 -7.16 -5.44
C PRO A 464 -21.95 -7.35 -4.09
N ILE A 465 -21.58 -8.59 -3.76
CA ILE A 465 -20.97 -8.97 -2.49
C ILE A 465 -19.45 -8.73 -2.54
N HIS A 466 -18.90 -8.09 -1.50
CA HIS A 466 -17.47 -7.93 -1.28
C HIS A 466 -16.97 -8.97 -0.27
N LEU A 467 -16.16 -9.92 -0.75
CA LEU A 467 -15.50 -10.90 0.10
C LEU A 467 -14.06 -10.47 0.37
N ARG A 468 -13.70 -10.32 1.65
CA ARG A 468 -12.37 -9.80 2.04
C ARG A 468 -11.69 -10.69 3.08
N ILE A 469 -10.78 -11.56 2.63
CA ILE A 469 -10.09 -12.51 3.49
C ILE A 469 -8.72 -11.98 3.97
N SER A 470 -8.48 -12.07 5.27
CA SER A 470 -7.19 -11.74 5.91
C SER A 470 -6.71 -12.88 6.79
N GLY A 471 -5.43 -13.26 6.66
CA GLY A 471 -4.82 -14.32 7.46
C GLY A 471 -4.52 -13.95 8.92
N CYS A 472 -4.81 -12.73 9.35
CA CYS A 472 -4.68 -12.28 10.75
C CYS A 472 -5.45 -10.99 11.01
N PRO A 473 -5.69 -10.60 12.29
CA PRO A 473 -6.46 -9.40 12.66
C PRO A 473 -5.84 -8.06 12.23
N ASN A 474 -4.62 -8.03 11.69
CA ASN A 474 -4.07 -6.80 11.11
C ASN A 474 -4.91 -6.25 9.94
N GLY A 475 -5.81 -7.06 9.37
CA GLY A 475 -6.82 -6.63 8.41
C GLY A 475 -6.24 -6.00 7.14
N CYS A 476 -5.23 -6.63 6.51
CA CYS A 476 -4.54 -6.05 5.35
C CYS A 476 -5.44 -5.92 4.13
N SER A 477 -6.45 -6.79 3.97
CA SER A 477 -7.50 -6.71 2.95
C SER A 477 -8.69 -5.82 3.37
N ARG A 478 -8.63 -5.17 4.50
CA ARG A 478 -9.74 -4.38 5.09
C ARG A 478 -11.04 -5.19 5.27
N PRO A 479 -10.99 -6.38 5.95
CA PRO A 479 -12.09 -7.34 5.96
C PRO A 479 -13.37 -6.79 6.58
N TYR A 480 -13.26 -5.83 7.50
CA TYR A 480 -14.43 -5.23 8.16
C TYR A 480 -15.24 -4.25 7.29
N LEU A 481 -14.87 -4.11 6.01
CA LEU A 481 -15.59 -3.32 5.01
C LEU A 481 -16.21 -4.21 3.92
N GLY A 482 -16.17 -5.50 4.06
CA GLY A 482 -16.84 -6.47 3.20
C GLY A 482 -18.07 -7.06 3.88
N GLU A 483 -18.99 -7.56 3.12
CA GLU A 483 -20.16 -8.30 3.62
C GLU A 483 -19.75 -9.69 4.12
N ILE A 484 -18.65 -10.25 3.57
CA ILE A 484 -18.08 -11.55 3.96
C ILE A 484 -16.59 -11.40 4.26
#